data_36a43f83873ef6b6e5ed8195cd7ea854
#
_entry.id   36a43f83873ef6b6e5ed8195cd7ea854
#
_cell.length_a   1.000
_cell.length_b   1.000
_cell.length_c   1.000
_cell.angle_alpha   90.00
_cell.angle_beta   90.00
_cell.angle_gamma   90.00
#
_symmetry.space_group_name_H-M   'P 1'
#
loop_
_entity.id
_entity.type
_entity.pdbx_description
1 polymer ?
#
loop_
_entity_poly.entity_id
_entity_poly.type
_entity_poly.pdbx_seq_one_letter_code
_entity_poly.pdbx_strand_id
1 'polypeptide(L)'
;MSKYKHIDDFIKIPQLNNNDRLFHYTSAAGVKGITDGEFWITESHFLNDSTEFTIGTDICMEILEKHMRNPRRLLYAKDLLMEQMRKYYREEQEDTVSGSAEGSYVISFCTSGDSLLMWSEYSDFMGYCMEFEYGKLKETFQEHCGNDCTLFDGKVIYDHDEQTELLEDTIERLLLSDGEDYKTIHGWDDLDSAEEEDVKLFVDHISVICLLYNMFFKKECFAQEQEYRMVFLCVHRRKQLLSGDSIPVEYRIKDEVFIPFIRMKLGDISCLKSVCVGTKNTSDLAVKGLRHYFGSRNLEVRVKKSEIPLRY
;
A
#
# COMPACT_ATOMS: atom_id res chain seq x y z
N MET A 1 13.12 -3.78 -20.46
CA MET A 1 11.66 -3.87 -20.42
C MET A 1 11.34 -4.82 -19.30
N SER A 2 10.47 -4.44 -18.37
CA SER A 2 10.16 -5.20 -17.16
C SER A 2 9.59 -6.58 -17.54
N LYS A 3 10.13 -7.64 -16.90
CA LYS A 3 9.64 -9.02 -16.99
C LYS A 3 8.15 -9.15 -16.55
N TYR A 4 7.57 -8.08 -16.00
CA TYR A 4 6.26 -8.03 -15.35
C TYR A 4 5.29 -7.00 -15.97
N LYS A 5 5.50 -6.59 -17.22
CA LYS A 5 4.70 -5.53 -17.87
C LYS A 5 3.20 -5.87 -18.04
N HIS A 6 2.80 -7.11 -17.75
CA HIS A 6 1.43 -7.61 -17.90
C HIS A 6 0.75 -7.99 -16.57
N ILE A 7 1.45 -8.07 -15.45
CA ILE A 7 0.83 -8.44 -14.15
C ILE A 7 -0.10 -7.35 -13.65
N ASP A 8 0.26 -6.09 -13.88
CA ASP A 8 -0.55 -4.93 -13.49
C ASP A 8 -1.96 -4.96 -14.10
N ASP A 9 -2.12 -5.58 -15.29
CA ASP A 9 -3.40 -5.71 -15.99
C ASP A 9 -4.33 -6.75 -15.32
N PHE A 10 -3.79 -7.67 -14.53
CA PHE A 10 -4.55 -8.74 -13.87
C PHE A 10 -5.03 -8.34 -12.48
N ILE A 11 -4.32 -7.44 -11.80
CA ILE A 11 -4.63 -7.06 -10.42
C ILE A 11 -5.82 -6.12 -10.39
N LYS A 12 -6.87 -6.52 -9.66
CA LYS A 12 -8.08 -5.73 -9.45
C LYS A 12 -8.24 -5.42 -7.97
N ILE A 13 -7.88 -4.22 -7.58
CA ILE A 13 -8.11 -3.72 -6.22
C ILE A 13 -9.23 -2.69 -6.28
N PRO A 14 -10.27 -2.77 -5.44
CA PRO A 14 -11.37 -1.82 -5.43
C PRO A 14 -10.88 -0.39 -5.19
N GLN A 15 -11.16 0.51 -6.12
CA GLN A 15 -10.76 1.92 -6.04
C GLN A 15 -11.93 2.84 -5.71
N LEU A 16 -11.61 4.05 -5.31
CA LEU A 16 -12.55 5.15 -5.11
C LEU A 16 -12.84 5.88 -6.43
N ASN A 17 -13.93 6.65 -6.46
CA ASN A 17 -14.18 7.59 -7.56
C ASN A 17 -13.36 8.87 -7.34
N ASN A 18 -12.97 9.56 -8.40
CA ASN A 18 -12.10 10.74 -8.34
C ASN A 18 -12.59 11.84 -7.39
N ASN A 19 -13.91 11.95 -7.18
CA ASN A 19 -14.51 12.95 -6.30
C ASN A 19 -14.63 12.50 -4.84
N ASP A 20 -14.31 11.24 -4.53
CA ASP A 20 -14.37 10.71 -3.17
C ASP A 20 -13.30 11.38 -2.29
N ARG A 21 -13.42 11.18 -0.98
CA ARG A 21 -12.54 11.77 0.03
C ARG A 21 -11.72 10.70 0.72
N LEU A 22 -10.46 11.06 0.95
CA LEU A 22 -9.54 10.31 1.79
C LEU A 22 -9.17 11.14 3.01
N PHE A 23 -8.96 10.45 4.13
CA PHE A 23 -8.66 11.07 5.41
C PHE A 23 -7.37 10.51 5.98
N HIS A 24 -6.49 11.39 6.47
CA HIS A 24 -5.23 11.00 7.08
C HIS A 24 -5.13 11.58 8.48
N TYR A 25 -5.09 10.69 9.49
CA TYR A 25 -4.98 11.07 10.89
C TYR A 25 -3.50 11.25 11.24
N THR A 26 -3.16 12.37 11.85
CA THR A 26 -1.76 12.72 12.07
C THR A 26 -1.57 13.74 13.21
N SER A 27 -0.32 13.99 13.56
CA SER A 27 0.07 15.01 14.54
C SER A 27 0.14 16.41 13.92
N ALA A 28 0.32 17.44 14.76
CA ALA A 28 0.59 18.81 14.30
C ALA A 28 1.85 18.89 13.41
N ALA A 29 2.88 18.09 13.73
CA ALA A 29 4.09 18.02 12.91
C ALA A 29 3.81 17.41 11.54
N GLY A 30 2.94 16.37 11.47
CA GLY A 30 2.49 15.78 10.22
C GLY A 30 1.69 16.76 9.37
N VAL A 31 0.73 17.49 9.98
CA VAL A 31 0.01 18.57 9.25
C VAL A 31 1.00 19.57 8.65
N LYS A 32 2.00 20.00 9.44
CA LYS A 32 3.01 20.94 8.95
C LYS A 32 3.82 20.36 7.79
N GLY A 33 4.34 19.14 7.91
CA GLY A 33 5.14 18.48 6.87
C GLY A 33 4.35 18.33 5.56
N ILE A 34 3.12 17.81 5.64
CA ILE A 34 2.26 17.63 4.47
C ILE A 34 1.91 18.97 3.81
N THR A 35 1.61 20.02 4.58
CA THR A 35 1.33 21.35 4.03
C THR A 35 2.58 22.09 3.56
N ASP A 36 3.77 21.66 3.95
CA ASP A 36 5.04 22.06 3.36
C ASP A 36 5.35 21.33 2.05
N GLY A 37 4.45 20.43 1.63
CA GLY A 37 4.53 19.68 0.38
C GLY A 37 5.32 18.39 0.49
N GLU A 38 5.38 17.76 1.68
CA GLU A 38 6.15 16.53 1.90
C GLU A 38 5.29 15.43 2.52
N PHE A 39 5.09 14.32 1.82
CA PHE A 39 4.60 13.07 2.40
C PHE A 39 5.76 12.12 2.70
N TRP A 40 5.74 11.54 3.89
CA TRP A 40 6.65 10.49 4.30
C TRP A 40 5.97 9.15 4.16
N ILE A 41 6.43 8.36 3.20
CA ILE A 41 5.83 7.08 2.83
C ILE A 41 6.70 5.99 3.45
N THR A 42 6.12 5.24 4.39
CA THR A 42 6.84 4.28 5.23
C THR A 42 7.12 3.01 4.45
N GLU A 43 8.29 2.44 4.65
CA GLU A 43 8.63 1.11 4.15
C GLU A 43 7.66 0.07 4.74
N SER A 44 7.19 -0.85 3.91
CA SER A 44 6.05 -1.72 4.22
C SER A 44 6.23 -2.61 5.44
N HIS A 45 7.44 -3.16 5.69
CA HIS A 45 7.74 -4.02 6.85
C HIS A 45 7.67 -3.29 8.21
N PHE A 46 7.62 -1.96 8.20
CA PHE A 46 7.47 -1.13 9.40
C PHE A 46 6.03 -0.67 9.65
N LEU A 47 5.06 -1.28 8.98
CA LEU A 47 3.63 -1.10 9.29
C LEU A 47 3.26 -1.78 10.61
N ASN A 48 2.13 -1.39 11.18
CA ASN A 48 1.74 -1.81 12.53
C ASN A 48 1.32 -3.29 12.65
N ASP A 49 0.90 -3.93 11.56
CA ASP A 49 0.43 -5.32 11.55
C ASP A 49 1.46 -6.26 10.92
N SER A 50 2.07 -7.11 11.73
CA SER A 50 3.04 -8.11 11.27
C SER A 50 2.43 -9.27 10.46
N THR A 51 1.10 -9.38 10.39
CA THR A 51 0.41 -10.47 9.66
C THR A 51 0.03 -10.07 8.23
N GLU A 52 0.17 -8.82 7.85
CA GLU A 52 -0.25 -8.30 6.54
C GLU A 52 0.47 -8.98 5.36
N PHE A 53 1.71 -9.46 5.58
CA PHE A 53 2.53 -10.02 4.49
C PHE A 53 2.30 -11.50 4.19
N THR A 54 1.41 -12.20 4.91
CA THR A 54 1.18 -13.63 4.72
C THR A 54 -0.20 -13.99 4.20
N ILE A 55 -1.19 -13.12 4.37
CA ILE A 55 -2.60 -13.43 4.07
C ILE A 55 -2.80 -13.88 2.62
N GLY A 56 -2.33 -13.11 1.64
CA GLY A 56 -2.46 -13.48 0.23
C GLY A 56 -1.69 -14.75 -0.11
N THR A 57 -0.56 -15.00 0.55
CA THR A 57 0.21 -16.24 0.38
C THR A 57 -0.53 -17.44 0.92
N ASP A 58 -1.14 -17.33 2.11
CA ASP A 58 -1.92 -18.39 2.74
C ASP A 58 -3.15 -18.72 1.88
N ILE A 59 -3.87 -17.70 1.42
CA ILE A 59 -5.02 -17.87 0.49
C ILE A 59 -4.57 -18.52 -0.82
N CYS A 60 -3.43 -18.12 -1.38
CA CYS A 60 -2.90 -18.73 -2.61
C CYS A 60 -2.60 -20.21 -2.42
N MET A 61 -2.07 -20.61 -1.25
CA MET A 61 -1.88 -22.02 -0.90
C MET A 61 -3.20 -22.81 -0.89
N GLU A 62 -4.26 -22.22 -0.35
CA GLU A 62 -5.60 -22.84 -0.33
C GLU A 62 -6.18 -22.97 -1.76
N ILE A 63 -5.99 -21.96 -2.61
CA ILE A 63 -6.41 -21.99 -4.02
C ILE A 63 -5.66 -23.10 -4.78
N LEU A 64 -4.34 -23.22 -4.61
CA LEU A 64 -3.57 -24.31 -5.20
C LEU A 64 -4.07 -25.69 -4.74
N GLU A 65 -4.37 -25.88 -3.46
CA GLU A 65 -4.95 -27.11 -2.91
C GLU A 65 -6.34 -27.43 -3.48
N LYS A 66 -7.14 -26.40 -3.70
CA LYS A 66 -8.49 -26.54 -4.27
C LYS A 66 -8.47 -27.02 -5.71
N HIS A 67 -7.54 -26.56 -6.52
CA HIS A 67 -7.54 -26.76 -7.96
C HIS A 67 -6.57 -27.83 -8.46
N MET A 68 -5.38 -27.94 -7.91
CA MET A 68 -4.38 -28.92 -8.36
C MET A 68 -4.69 -30.33 -7.81
N ARG A 69 -4.75 -31.32 -8.72
CA ARG A 69 -5.08 -32.72 -8.41
C ARG A 69 -3.86 -33.63 -8.28
N ASN A 70 -2.74 -33.24 -8.93
CA ASN A 70 -1.50 -34.01 -8.85
C ASN A 70 -0.72 -33.67 -7.58
N PRO A 71 -0.62 -34.57 -6.58
CA PRO A 71 -0.01 -34.25 -5.29
C PRO A 71 1.47 -33.87 -5.37
N ARG A 72 2.19 -34.39 -6.38
CA ARG A 72 3.61 -34.06 -6.56
C ARG A 72 3.77 -32.65 -7.11
N ARG A 73 2.95 -32.26 -8.09
CA ARG A 73 2.96 -30.93 -8.67
C ARG A 73 2.47 -29.86 -7.67
N LEU A 74 1.43 -30.18 -6.92
CA LEU A 74 0.96 -29.33 -5.83
C LEU A 74 2.05 -29.05 -4.79
N LEU A 75 2.71 -30.11 -4.30
CA LEU A 75 3.80 -29.95 -3.33
C LEU A 75 4.93 -29.09 -3.90
N TYR A 76 5.34 -29.36 -5.15
CA TYR A 76 6.38 -28.60 -5.83
C TYR A 76 6.00 -27.11 -5.98
N ALA A 77 4.78 -26.81 -6.41
CA ALA A 77 4.30 -25.43 -6.54
C ALA A 77 4.28 -24.69 -5.18
N LYS A 78 3.81 -25.36 -4.13
CA LYS A 78 3.78 -24.80 -2.77
C LYS A 78 5.18 -24.52 -2.22
N ASP A 79 6.11 -25.45 -2.39
CA ASP A 79 7.50 -25.28 -1.93
C ASP A 79 8.18 -24.11 -2.66
N LEU A 80 7.97 -24.00 -3.97
CA LEU A 80 8.47 -22.89 -4.76
C LEU A 80 7.88 -21.55 -4.33
N LEU A 81 6.56 -21.47 -4.12
CA LEU A 81 5.91 -20.24 -3.65
C LEU A 81 6.50 -19.78 -2.32
N MET A 82 6.65 -20.71 -1.36
CA MET A 82 7.26 -20.39 -0.07
C MET A 82 8.73 -19.98 -0.19
N GLU A 83 9.48 -20.57 -1.11
CA GLU A 83 10.87 -20.18 -1.37
C GLU A 83 10.95 -18.74 -1.94
N GLN A 84 10.09 -18.42 -2.93
CA GLN A 84 10.03 -17.07 -3.53
C GLN A 84 9.64 -16.02 -2.48
N MET A 85 8.62 -16.30 -1.67
CA MET A 85 8.20 -15.38 -0.61
C MET A 85 9.31 -15.15 0.43
N ARG A 86 10.00 -16.22 0.86
CA ARG A 86 11.15 -16.09 1.78
C ARG A 86 12.31 -15.31 1.16
N LYS A 87 12.56 -15.48 -0.12
CA LYS A 87 13.61 -14.76 -0.84
C LYS A 87 13.27 -13.28 -0.90
N TYR A 88 12.04 -12.92 -1.28
CA TYR A 88 11.57 -11.55 -1.29
C TYR A 88 11.76 -10.85 0.05
N TYR A 89 11.27 -11.48 1.14
CA TYR A 89 11.41 -10.90 2.49
C TYR A 89 12.85 -10.81 2.99
N ARG A 90 13.78 -11.66 2.52
CA ARG A 90 15.20 -11.56 2.87
C ARG A 90 15.92 -10.49 2.05
N GLU A 91 15.67 -10.42 0.77
CA GLU A 91 16.30 -9.43 -0.12
C GLU A 91 15.92 -8.01 0.30
N GLU A 92 14.66 -7.76 0.68
CA GLU A 92 14.26 -6.46 1.24
C GLU A 92 14.98 -6.13 2.56
N GLN A 93 15.37 -7.12 3.36
CA GLN A 93 16.11 -6.87 4.60
C GLN A 93 17.62 -6.66 4.39
N GLU A 94 18.21 -7.29 3.38
CA GLU A 94 19.67 -7.28 3.15
C GLU A 94 20.12 -6.14 2.22
N ASP A 95 19.31 -5.73 1.24
CA ASP A 95 19.68 -4.78 0.18
C ASP A 95 19.49 -3.29 0.54
N THR A 96 18.99 -2.94 1.71
CA THR A 96 18.89 -1.56 2.20
C THR A 96 20.22 -0.83 2.35
N VAL A 97 21.34 -1.48 2.00
CA VAL A 97 22.71 -0.93 2.10
C VAL A 97 23.00 0.14 1.05
N SER A 98 22.20 0.24 -0.01
CA SER A 98 22.50 1.15 -1.13
C SER A 98 22.07 2.62 -0.92
N GLY A 99 21.26 2.91 0.11
CA GLY A 99 20.71 4.25 0.37
C GLY A 99 19.66 4.73 -0.64
N SER A 100 19.29 3.90 -1.62
CA SER A 100 18.22 4.13 -2.58
C SER A 100 17.01 3.26 -2.27
N ALA A 101 15.81 3.79 -2.56
CA ALA A 101 14.57 3.08 -2.33
C ALA A 101 14.48 1.84 -3.24
N GLU A 102 14.35 0.68 -2.60
CA GLU A 102 14.03 -0.59 -3.23
C GLU A 102 12.97 -1.28 -2.36
N GLY A 103 12.00 -1.98 -2.98
CA GLY A 103 10.90 -2.61 -2.26
C GLY A 103 9.60 -1.79 -2.25
N SER A 104 8.75 -2.06 -1.30
CA SER A 104 7.41 -1.47 -1.19
C SER A 104 7.31 -0.44 -0.06
N TYR A 105 6.75 0.72 -0.39
CA TYR A 105 6.47 1.81 0.56
C TYR A 105 4.99 2.11 0.57
N VAL A 106 4.42 2.32 1.76
CA VAL A 106 2.98 2.45 1.93
C VAL A 106 2.62 3.72 2.68
N ILE A 107 1.60 4.41 2.19
CA ILE A 107 0.88 5.41 2.95
C ILE A 107 -0.59 5.02 3.05
N SER A 108 -1.09 5.06 4.28
CA SER A 108 -2.45 4.67 4.62
C SER A 108 -3.33 5.90 4.85
N PHE A 109 -4.51 5.82 4.28
CA PHE A 109 -5.61 6.74 4.49
C PHE A 109 -6.81 5.98 5.06
N CYS A 110 -7.83 6.71 5.46
CA CYS A 110 -9.11 6.15 5.90
C CYS A 110 -10.22 6.75 5.03
N THR A 111 -11.31 6.02 4.84
CA THR A 111 -12.49 6.57 4.14
C THR A 111 -13.46 7.31 5.08
N SER A 112 -13.19 7.32 6.39
CA SER A 112 -13.96 8.03 7.42
C SER A 112 -13.19 9.21 8.02
N GLY A 113 -13.78 10.40 7.99
CA GLY A 113 -13.15 11.64 8.44
C GLY A 113 -13.33 11.99 9.91
N ASP A 114 -14.14 11.23 10.67
CA ASP A 114 -14.38 11.47 12.10
C ASP A 114 -14.67 10.14 12.81
N SER A 115 -13.69 9.21 12.79
CA SER A 115 -13.77 7.89 13.39
C SER A 115 -13.19 7.87 14.79
N LEU A 116 -13.93 7.39 15.78
CA LEU A 116 -13.48 7.26 17.17
C LEU A 116 -12.23 6.37 17.28
N LEU A 117 -12.21 5.25 16.54
CA LEU A 117 -11.06 4.35 16.49
C LEU A 117 -9.82 5.07 15.95
N MET A 118 -9.95 5.73 14.79
CA MET A 118 -8.82 6.40 14.16
C MET A 118 -8.27 7.56 15.01
N TRP A 119 -9.13 8.28 15.74
CA TRP A 119 -8.66 9.27 16.70
C TRP A 119 -7.88 8.65 17.85
N SER A 120 -8.31 7.49 18.35
CA SER A 120 -7.62 6.76 19.42
C SER A 120 -6.26 6.27 18.98
N GLU A 121 -6.23 5.51 17.89
CA GLU A 121 -5.02 4.77 17.47
C GLU A 121 -3.91 5.68 16.88
N TYR A 122 -4.31 6.73 16.17
CA TYR A 122 -3.33 7.51 15.37
C TYR A 122 -3.06 8.93 15.90
N SER A 123 -3.78 9.38 16.94
CA SER A 123 -3.61 10.77 17.39
C SER A 123 -3.89 11.02 18.88
N ASP A 124 -4.15 9.99 19.67
CA ASP A 124 -4.55 10.10 21.09
C ASP A 124 -5.65 11.16 21.31
N PHE A 125 -6.56 11.29 20.36
CA PHE A 125 -7.63 12.30 20.29
C PHE A 125 -7.18 13.77 20.31
N MET A 126 -5.87 14.03 20.33
CA MET A 126 -5.28 15.37 20.38
C MET A 126 -4.79 15.87 19.02
N GLY A 127 -4.69 14.99 18.04
CA GLY A 127 -4.12 15.29 16.73
C GLY A 127 -5.11 15.92 15.74
N TYR A 128 -4.88 15.64 14.48
CA TYR A 128 -5.59 16.23 13.35
C TYR A 128 -5.97 15.14 12.35
N CYS A 129 -7.09 15.34 11.64
CA CYS A 129 -7.50 14.55 10.51
C CYS A 129 -7.55 15.44 9.27
N MET A 130 -6.75 15.14 8.27
CA MET A 130 -6.63 15.88 7.01
C MET A 130 -7.51 15.21 5.95
N GLU A 131 -8.33 16.01 5.25
CA GLU A 131 -9.27 15.57 4.21
C GLU A 131 -8.71 15.91 2.83
N PHE A 132 -8.54 14.90 1.99
CA PHE A 132 -8.03 15.05 0.62
C PHE A 132 -9.07 14.65 -0.43
N GLU A 133 -9.04 15.29 -1.57
CA GLU A 133 -9.74 14.85 -2.78
C GLU A 133 -8.91 13.75 -3.45
N TYR A 134 -9.46 12.54 -3.50
CA TYR A 134 -8.73 11.34 -3.94
C TYR A 134 -8.11 11.49 -5.32
N GLY A 135 -8.89 11.87 -6.34
CA GLY A 135 -8.39 11.94 -7.71
C GLY A 135 -7.18 12.87 -7.85
N LYS A 136 -7.24 14.07 -7.27
CA LYS A 136 -6.11 15.02 -7.30
C LYS A 136 -4.91 14.51 -6.49
N LEU A 137 -5.14 13.87 -5.35
CA LEU A 137 -4.05 13.31 -4.55
C LEU A 137 -3.32 12.21 -5.33
N LYS A 138 -4.09 11.32 -5.98
CA LYS A 138 -3.54 10.25 -6.83
C LYS A 138 -2.74 10.82 -8.00
N GLU A 139 -3.30 11.79 -8.74
CA GLU A 139 -2.60 12.47 -9.84
C GLU A 139 -1.27 13.05 -9.35
N THR A 140 -1.29 13.78 -8.22
CA THR A 140 -0.08 14.37 -7.65
C THR A 140 0.97 13.32 -7.30
N PHE A 141 0.59 12.19 -6.73
CA PHE A 141 1.54 11.11 -6.46
C PHE A 141 2.07 10.44 -7.73
N GLN A 142 1.22 10.23 -8.73
CA GLN A 142 1.63 9.65 -10.01
C GLN A 142 2.66 10.52 -10.74
N GLU A 143 2.47 11.83 -10.75
CA GLU A 143 3.42 12.78 -11.35
C GLU A 143 4.82 12.74 -10.70
N HIS A 144 4.90 12.40 -9.41
CA HIS A 144 6.14 12.36 -8.64
C HIS A 144 6.78 10.96 -8.53
N CYS A 145 6.08 9.89 -8.93
CA CYS A 145 6.63 8.53 -8.92
C CYS A 145 7.83 8.36 -9.87
N GLY A 146 7.91 9.15 -10.94
CA GLY A 146 8.97 9.01 -11.94
C GLY A 146 8.95 7.64 -12.62
N ASN A 147 10.11 7.22 -13.16
CA ASN A 147 10.26 5.94 -13.88
C ASN A 147 10.66 4.76 -12.97
N ASP A 148 11.04 5.03 -11.72
CA ASP A 148 11.62 4.05 -10.81
C ASP A 148 10.63 3.55 -9.77
N CYS A 149 9.42 4.08 -9.79
CA CYS A 149 8.37 3.76 -8.84
C CYS A 149 7.04 3.55 -9.57
N THR A 150 6.32 2.49 -9.22
CA THR A 150 4.96 2.24 -9.70
C THR A 150 4.00 2.43 -8.55
N LEU A 151 2.94 3.22 -8.76
CA LEU A 151 1.88 3.45 -7.78
C LEU A 151 0.72 2.49 -7.99
N PHE A 152 0.44 1.68 -6.96
CA PHE A 152 -0.80 0.93 -6.81
C PHE A 152 -1.65 1.57 -5.71
N ASP A 153 -2.95 1.56 -5.86
CA ASP A 153 -3.82 2.12 -4.83
C ASP A 153 -5.17 1.40 -4.77
N GLY A 154 -5.77 1.36 -3.59
CA GLY A 154 -7.07 0.74 -3.40
C GLY A 154 -7.52 0.62 -1.96
N LYS A 155 -8.76 0.14 -1.79
CA LYS A 155 -9.31 -0.20 -0.49
C LYS A 155 -8.66 -1.45 0.05
N VAL A 156 -8.39 -1.45 1.35
CA VAL A 156 -7.99 -2.68 2.07
C VAL A 156 -9.21 -3.59 2.18
N ILE A 157 -9.02 -4.87 1.92
CA ILE A 157 -10.04 -5.91 1.91
C ILE A 157 -9.86 -6.76 3.16
N TYR A 158 -10.93 -6.89 3.94
CA TYR A 158 -10.91 -7.52 5.26
C TYR A 158 -11.64 -8.86 5.31
N ASP A 159 -12.65 -9.02 4.46
CA ASP A 159 -13.43 -10.25 4.37
C ASP A 159 -12.65 -11.35 3.66
N HIS A 160 -12.51 -12.51 4.29
CA HIS A 160 -11.70 -13.61 3.79
C HIS A 160 -12.26 -14.22 2.49
N ASP A 161 -13.58 -14.29 2.36
CA ASP A 161 -14.21 -14.84 1.15
C ASP A 161 -14.00 -13.87 -0.02
N GLU A 162 -14.11 -12.56 0.20
CA GLU A 162 -13.81 -11.52 -0.80
C GLU A 162 -12.32 -11.55 -1.21
N GLN A 163 -11.41 -11.70 -0.25
CA GLN A 163 -9.96 -11.85 -0.51
C GLN A 163 -9.67 -13.08 -1.38
N THR A 164 -10.31 -14.21 -1.06
CA THR A 164 -10.15 -15.47 -1.78
C THR A 164 -10.70 -15.37 -3.19
N GLU A 165 -11.92 -14.87 -3.37
CA GLU A 165 -12.55 -14.68 -4.68
C GLU A 165 -11.70 -13.77 -5.58
N LEU A 166 -11.19 -12.68 -5.04
CA LEU A 166 -10.40 -11.71 -5.79
C LEU A 166 -9.06 -12.29 -6.25
N LEU A 167 -8.37 -13.03 -5.38
CA LEU A 167 -7.10 -13.67 -5.71
C LEU A 167 -7.29 -14.81 -6.69
N GLU A 168 -8.32 -15.65 -6.50
CA GLU A 168 -8.67 -16.76 -7.40
C GLU A 168 -9.01 -16.26 -8.80
N ASP A 169 -9.89 -15.25 -8.95
CA ASP A 169 -10.23 -14.62 -10.24
C ASP A 169 -8.97 -14.04 -10.93
N THR A 170 -8.04 -13.49 -10.17
CA THR A 170 -6.80 -12.97 -10.73
C THR A 170 -5.89 -14.07 -11.26
N ILE A 171 -5.74 -15.18 -10.52
CA ILE A 171 -4.95 -16.33 -10.95
C ILE A 171 -5.61 -17.01 -12.16
N GLU A 172 -6.93 -17.16 -12.17
CA GLU A 172 -7.65 -17.72 -13.32
C GLU A 172 -7.49 -16.88 -14.59
N ARG A 173 -7.57 -15.56 -14.49
CA ARG A 173 -7.31 -14.66 -15.62
C ARG A 173 -5.86 -14.75 -16.10
N LEU A 174 -4.91 -14.91 -15.19
CA LEU A 174 -3.53 -15.16 -15.57
C LEU A 174 -3.39 -16.46 -16.38
N LEU A 175 -3.99 -17.56 -15.92
CA LEU A 175 -3.97 -18.85 -16.62
C LEU A 175 -4.64 -18.82 -17.99
N LEU A 176 -5.71 -18.02 -18.15
CA LEU A 176 -6.45 -17.88 -19.40
C LEU A 176 -5.83 -16.86 -20.36
N SER A 177 -4.77 -16.17 -19.94
CA SER A 177 -4.14 -15.16 -20.78
C SER A 177 -3.31 -15.81 -21.89
N ASP A 178 -3.46 -15.35 -23.13
CA ASP A 178 -2.64 -15.74 -24.29
C ASP A 178 -1.22 -15.15 -24.21
N GLY A 179 -0.63 -15.09 -23.02
CA GLY A 179 0.70 -14.54 -22.83
C GLY A 179 1.78 -15.36 -23.55
N GLU A 180 2.75 -14.70 -24.17
CA GLU A 180 3.87 -15.38 -24.86
C GLU A 180 4.70 -16.28 -23.93
N ASP A 181 4.55 -16.08 -22.61
CA ASP A 181 5.34 -16.77 -21.58
C ASP A 181 4.75 -18.14 -21.18
N TYR A 182 3.44 -18.37 -21.37
CA TYR A 182 2.75 -19.64 -21.03
C TYR A 182 2.22 -20.31 -22.27
N LYS A 183 3.06 -20.97 -23.05
CA LYS A 183 2.63 -21.64 -24.28
C LYS A 183 1.88 -22.95 -24.05
N THR A 184 1.91 -23.50 -22.84
CA THR A 184 1.41 -24.84 -22.53
C THR A 184 0.38 -24.89 -21.41
N ILE A 185 0.20 -23.81 -20.64
CA ILE A 185 -0.73 -23.78 -19.51
C ILE A 185 -1.86 -22.80 -19.83
N HIS A 186 -3.08 -23.32 -19.99
CA HIS A 186 -4.30 -22.56 -20.26
C HIS A 186 -5.39 -22.82 -19.21
N GLY A 187 -5.06 -23.53 -18.13
CA GLY A 187 -5.96 -23.85 -17.04
C GLY A 187 -5.33 -24.70 -15.95
N TRP A 188 -6.08 -24.97 -14.90
CA TRP A 188 -5.61 -25.73 -13.75
C TRP A 188 -5.23 -27.19 -14.08
N ASP A 189 -5.98 -27.83 -15.00
CA ASP A 189 -5.72 -29.21 -15.41
C ASP A 189 -4.37 -29.35 -16.15
N ASP A 190 -3.93 -28.31 -16.84
CA ASP A 190 -2.65 -28.30 -17.51
C ASP A 190 -1.49 -28.27 -16.53
N LEU A 191 -1.63 -27.56 -15.38
CA LEU A 191 -0.63 -27.53 -14.34
C LEU A 191 -0.33 -28.91 -13.73
N ASP A 192 -1.31 -29.78 -13.66
CA ASP A 192 -1.14 -31.14 -13.13
C ASP A 192 -0.25 -32.02 -14.02
N SER A 193 -0.16 -31.71 -15.31
CA SER A 193 0.65 -32.42 -16.32
C SER A 193 1.85 -31.62 -16.83
N ALA A 194 1.98 -30.35 -16.43
CA ALA A 194 3.01 -29.45 -16.91
C ALA A 194 4.43 -29.90 -16.51
N GLU A 195 5.42 -29.51 -17.30
CA GLU A 195 6.82 -29.65 -16.95
C GLU A 195 7.20 -28.76 -15.75
N GLU A 196 8.25 -29.11 -15.03
CA GLU A 196 8.66 -28.36 -13.82
C GLU A 196 9.01 -26.91 -14.11
N GLU A 197 9.56 -26.64 -15.30
CA GLU A 197 9.93 -25.29 -15.72
C GLU A 197 8.69 -24.40 -15.93
N ASP A 198 7.60 -24.95 -16.48
CA ASP A 198 6.34 -24.25 -16.69
C ASP A 198 5.64 -23.97 -15.34
N VAL A 199 5.62 -24.96 -14.43
CA VAL A 199 5.10 -24.76 -13.06
C VAL A 199 5.89 -23.69 -12.32
N LYS A 200 7.22 -23.69 -12.47
CA LYS A 200 8.06 -22.66 -11.87
C LYS A 200 7.74 -21.27 -12.40
N LEU A 201 7.58 -21.12 -13.70
CA LEU A 201 7.23 -19.85 -14.31
C LEU A 201 5.87 -19.34 -13.82
N PHE A 202 4.88 -20.24 -13.72
CA PHE A 202 3.58 -19.92 -13.15
C PHE A 202 3.71 -19.45 -11.68
N VAL A 203 4.48 -20.17 -10.86
CA VAL A 203 4.70 -19.79 -9.46
C VAL A 203 5.44 -18.46 -9.34
N ASP A 204 6.42 -18.17 -10.20
CA ASP A 204 7.09 -16.87 -10.24
C ASP A 204 6.09 -15.71 -10.45
N HIS A 205 5.06 -15.91 -11.29
CA HIS A 205 4.03 -14.88 -11.52
C HIS A 205 3.04 -14.77 -10.37
N ILE A 206 2.51 -15.91 -9.86
CA ILE A 206 1.57 -15.83 -8.73
C ILE A 206 2.24 -15.32 -7.46
N SER A 207 3.54 -15.51 -7.27
CA SER A 207 4.27 -14.93 -6.15
C SER A 207 4.24 -13.40 -6.15
N VAL A 208 4.40 -12.78 -7.31
CA VAL A 208 4.29 -11.31 -7.46
C VAL A 208 2.85 -10.85 -7.21
N ILE A 209 1.85 -11.60 -7.68
CA ILE A 209 0.44 -11.33 -7.40
C ILE A 209 0.17 -11.39 -5.88
N CYS A 210 0.67 -12.43 -5.19
CA CYS A 210 0.53 -12.55 -3.74
C CYS A 210 1.18 -11.38 -3.00
N LEU A 211 2.38 -10.95 -3.39
CA LEU A 211 3.06 -9.80 -2.81
C LEU A 211 2.22 -8.52 -2.92
N LEU A 212 1.63 -8.27 -4.08
CA LEU A 212 0.77 -7.10 -4.29
C LEU A 212 -0.51 -7.18 -3.46
N TYR A 213 -1.19 -8.33 -3.43
CA TYR A 213 -2.39 -8.48 -2.63
C TYR A 213 -2.12 -8.45 -1.12
N ASN A 214 -0.95 -8.91 -0.66
CA ASN A 214 -0.54 -8.76 0.74
C ASN A 214 -0.54 -7.28 1.19
N MET A 215 -0.29 -6.33 0.29
CA MET A 215 -0.37 -4.91 0.60
C MET A 215 -1.81 -4.41 0.83
N PHE A 216 -2.83 -5.16 0.38
CA PHE A 216 -4.23 -4.75 0.42
C PHE A 216 -5.14 -5.70 1.21
N PHE A 217 -4.62 -6.84 1.67
CA PHE A 217 -5.35 -7.78 2.51
C PHE A 217 -5.02 -7.57 3.98
N LYS A 218 -6.04 -7.56 4.82
CA LYS A 218 -5.90 -7.39 6.26
C LYS A 218 -6.95 -8.24 6.97
N LYS A 219 -6.68 -8.63 8.22
CA LYS A 219 -7.64 -9.42 9.00
C LYS A 219 -8.89 -8.63 9.32
N GLU A 220 -10.04 -9.31 9.37
CA GLU A 220 -11.36 -8.72 9.63
C GLU A 220 -11.42 -7.90 10.93
N CYS A 221 -10.64 -8.24 11.96
CA CYS A 221 -10.58 -7.46 13.20
C CYS A 221 -10.16 -6.00 13.02
N PHE A 222 -9.53 -5.66 11.90
CA PHE A 222 -9.13 -4.30 11.53
C PHE A 222 -10.15 -3.57 10.62
N ALA A 223 -11.27 -4.18 10.26
CA ALA A 223 -12.23 -3.62 9.30
C ALA A 223 -12.76 -2.23 9.67
N GLN A 224 -12.77 -1.90 10.97
CA GLN A 224 -13.20 -0.58 11.44
C GLN A 224 -12.24 0.56 11.05
N GLU A 225 -11.01 0.26 10.63
CA GLU A 225 -10.07 1.26 10.13
C GLU A 225 -10.50 1.83 8.79
N GLN A 226 -11.29 1.07 7.99
CA GLN A 226 -11.77 1.48 6.66
C GLN A 226 -10.63 2.03 5.81
N GLU A 227 -9.51 1.30 5.79
CA GLU A 227 -8.26 1.75 5.24
C GLU A 227 -8.29 1.81 3.71
N TYR A 228 -7.62 2.80 3.16
CA TYR A 228 -7.29 2.94 1.75
C TYR A 228 -5.79 3.14 1.63
N ARG A 229 -5.12 2.34 0.83
CA ARG A 229 -3.66 2.39 0.68
C ARG A 229 -3.23 2.95 -0.65
N MET A 230 -2.11 3.66 -0.62
CA MET A 230 -1.30 3.97 -1.79
C MET A 230 0.06 3.33 -1.59
N VAL A 231 0.40 2.39 -2.47
CA VAL A 231 1.59 1.53 -2.40
C VAL A 231 2.53 1.90 -3.53
N PHE A 232 3.75 2.23 -3.18
CA PHE A 232 4.80 2.61 -4.10
C PHE A 232 5.80 1.46 -4.21
N LEU A 233 5.80 0.77 -5.35
CA LEU A 233 6.81 -0.23 -5.65
C LEU A 233 8.01 0.44 -6.30
N CYS A 234 9.11 0.48 -5.58
CA CYS A 234 10.36 1.05 -6.03
C CYS A 234 11.28 -0.07 -6.52
N VAL A 235 11.68 -0.02 -7.80
CA VAL A 235 12.53 -1.04 -8.42
C VAL A 235 13.86 -0.41 -8.82
N HIS A 236 14.93 -0.93 -8.24
CA HIS A 236 16.27 -0.48 -8.60
C HIS A 236 16.67 -0.99 -9.99
N ARG A 237 16.76 -0.11 -10.97
CA ARG A 237 17.30 -0.44 -12.29
C ARG A 237 18.83 -0.29 -12.25
N ARG A 238 19.57 -1.38 -12.17
CA ARG A 238 21.06 -1.40 -12.18
C ARG A 238 21.73 -0.46 -13.19
N LYS A 239 21.05 0.00 -14.22
CA LYS A 239 21.54 0.96 -15.21
C LYS A 239 21.46 2.43 -14.78
N GLN A 240 20.72 2.77 -13.72
CA GLN A 240 20.47 4.14 -13.27
C GLN A 240 21.37 4.60 -12.12
N LEU A 241 22.22 3.74 -11.57
CA LEU A 241 23.28 4.14 -10.62
C LEU A 241 24.20 5.27 -11.13
N LEU A 242 24.17 5.54 -12.42
CA LEU A 242 24.97 6.59 -13.07
C LEU A 242 24.19 7.89 -13.32
N SER A 243 22.85 7.91 -13.18
CA SER A 243 22.02 9.08 -13.52
C SER A 243 21.62 9.95 -12.33
N GLY A 244 21.77 9.48 -11.09
CA GLY A 244 21.45 10.26 -9.89
C GLY A 244 19.94 10.41 -9.59
N ASP A 245 19.07 9.71 -10.30
CA ASP A 245 17.61 9.86 -10.25
C ASP A 245 16.93 8.90 -9.25
N SER A 246 17.66 8.16 -8.41
CA SER A 246 17.07 7.24 -7.44
C SER A 246 16.41 8.00 -6.28
N ILE A 247 15.24 7.52 -5.83
CA ILE A 247 14.57 8.06 -4.64
C ILE A 247 15.39 7.68 -3.40
N PRO A 248 15.87 8.65 -2.59
CA PRO A 248 16.65 8.33 -1.41
C PRO A 248 15.77 7.77 -0.28
N VAL A 249 16.29 6.79 0.46
CA VAL A 249 15.70 6.33 1.72
C VAL A 249 16.18 7.23 2.85
N GLU A 250 15.22 7.74 3.61
CA GLU A 250 15.44 8.52 4.81
C GLU A 250 14.95 7.74 6.05
N TYR A 251 15.34 8.17 7.24
CA TYR A 251 14.96 7.51 8.48
C TYR A 251 14.32 8.48 9.45
N ARG A 252 13.23 8.06 10.08
CA ARG A 252 12.64 8.73 11.25
C ARG A 252 12.75 7.85 12.48
N ILE A 253 12.81 8.46 13.65
CA ILE A 253 12.79 7.72 14.92
C ILE A 253 11.38 7.80 15.50
N LYS A 254 10.80 6.66 15.81
CA LYS A 254 9.56 6.53 16.56
C LYS A 254 9.71 5.36 17.54
N ASP A 255 9.43 5.59 18.79
CA ASP A 255 9.50 4.58 19.87
C ASP A 255 10.85 3.83 19.88
N GLU A 256 11.97 4.57 19.76
CA GLU A 256 13.36 4.07 19.70
C GLU A 256 13.70 3.20 18.48
N VAL A 257 12.79 3.13 17.49
CA VAL A 257 13.00 2.37 16.23
C VAL A 257 13.32 3.36 15.09
N PHE A 258 14.36 3.02 14.31
CA PHE A 258 14.65 3.69 13.05
C PHE A 258 13.73 3.15 11.96
N ILE A 259 12.79 3.98 11.51
CA ILE A 259 11.79 3.62 10.51
C ILE A 259 12.21 4.22 9.17
N PRO A 260 12.52 3.38 8.15
CA PRO A 260 12.82 3.85 6.81
C PRO A 260 11.57 4.40 6.14
N PHE A 261 11.75 5.46 5.37
CA PHE A 261 10.70 6.06 4.56
C PHE A 261 11.28 6.73 3.32
N ILE A 262 10.44 6.88 2.30
CA ILE A 262 10.73 7.77 1.18
C ILE A 262 9.99 9.09 1.34
N ARG A 263 10.62 10.18 0.92
CA ARG A 263 10.03 11.50 0.94
C ARG A 263 9.45 11.83 -0.44
N MET A 264 8.13 11.85 -0.51
CA MET A 264 7.43 12.29 -1.70
C MET A 264 7.17 13.80 -1.61
N LYS A 265 7.77 14.57 -2.50
CA LYS A 265 7.55 16.02 -2.56
C LYS A 265 6.33 16.29 -3.44
N LEU A 266 5.36 17.02 -2.90
CA LEU A 266 4.21 17.48 -3.63
C LEU A 266 4.46 18.92 -4.07
N GLY A 267 4.36 19.21 -5.36
CA GLY A 267 4.48 20.57 -5.88
C GLY A 267 3.29 21.46 -5.50
N ASP A 268 2.11 20.86 -5.37
CA ASP A 268 0.85 21.51 -5.03
C ASP A 268 0.05 20.66 -4.05
N ILE A 269 -0.57 21.30 -3.06
CA ILE A 269 -1.44 20.67 -2.06
C ILE A 269 -2.92 21.03 -2.26
N SER A 270 -3.33 21.44 -3.44
CA SER A 270 -4.73 21.76 -3.78
C SER A 270 -5.72 20.61 -3.60
N CYS A 271 -5.18 19.37 -3.50
CA CYS A 271 -5.91 18.20 -3.10
C CYS A 271 -6.41 18.26 -1.65
N LEU A 272 -5.77 19.02 -0.73
CA LEU A 272 -6.17 19.18 0.66
C LEU A 272 -7.39 20.10 0.79
N LYS A 273 -8.50 19.61 1.37
CA LYS A 273 -9.77 20.33 1.46
C LYS A 273 -10.09 20.85 2.85
N SER A 274 -9.80 20.04 3.86
CA SER A 274 -10.04 20.47 5.24
C SER A 274 -9.10 19.77 6.21
N VAL A 275 -8.98 20.37 7.41
CA VAL A 275 -8.33 19.75 8.56
C VAL A 275 -9.28 19.81 9.75
N CYS A 276 -9.54 18.64 10.34
CA CYS A 276 -10.34 18.47 11.54
C CYS A 276 -9.42 18.39 12.75
N VAL A 277 -9.76 19.12 13.81
CA VAL A 277 -9.05 19.12 15.11
C VAL A 277 -9.67 18.06 16.00
N GLY A 278 -8.86 17.21 16.64
CA GLY A 278 -9.28 16.09 17.46
C GLY A 278 -10.11 16.50 18.68
N THR A 279 -10.90 15.56 19.18
CA THR A 279 -11.92 15.78 20.20
C THR A 279 -11.41 16.27 21.55
N LYS A 280 -10.25 15.72 22.01
CA LYS A 280 -9.62 16.13 23.29
C LYS A 280 -8.84 17.43 23.17
N ASN A 281 -8.55 17.88 21.96
CA ASN A 281 -7.93 19.19 21.74
C ASN A 281 -8.99 20.29 21.89
N THR A 282 -9.46 20.52 23.11
CA THR A 282 -10.56 21.44 23.44
C THR A 282 -10.17 22.90 23.36
N SER A 283 -8.87 23.18 23.20
CA SER A 283 -8.37 24.53 23.13
C SER A 283 -8.79 25.21 21.84
N ASP A 284 -9.47 26.36 21.95
CA ASP A 284 -9.71 27.25 20.79
C ASP A 284 -8.40 27.73 20.14
N LEU A 285 -7.27 27.60 20.86
CA LEU A 285 -5.95 27.94 20.34
C LEU A 285 -5.52 27.00 19.20
N ALA A 286 -5.88 25.71 19.25
CA ALA A 286 -5.55 24.78 18.17
C ALA A 286 -6.22 25.20 16.85
N VAL A 287 -7.52 25.53 16.89
CA VAL A 287 -8.25 26.03 15.71
C VAL A 287 -7.72 27.40 15.27
N LYS A 288 -7.51 28.32 16.21
CA LYS A 288 -7.00 29.66 15.88
C LYS A 288 -5.59 29.60 15.31
N GLY A 289 -4.70 28.79 15.92
CA GLY A 289 -3.33 28.60 15.45
C GLY A 289 -3.27 28.02 14.04
N LEU A 290 -4.09 26.98 13.78
CA LEU A 290 -4.16 26.34 12.47
C LEU A 290 -4.71 27.30 11.38
N ARG A 291 -5.75 28.08 11.68
CA ARG A 291 -6.28 29.11 10.76
C ARG A 291 -5.25 30.21 10.49
N HIS A 292 -4.53 30.66 11.52
CA HIS A 292 -3.46 31.64 11.36
C HIS A 292 -2.32 31.08 10.49
N TYR A 293 -1.93 29.82 10.72
CA TYR A 293 -0.89 29.14 9.95
C TYR A 293 -1.29 29.02 8.47
N PHE A 294 -2.51 28.56 8.15
CA PHE A 294 -2.98 28.48 6.76
C PHE A 294 -3.11 29.86 6.11
N GLY A 295 -3.63 30.86 6.83
CA GLY A 295 -3.73 32.24 6.34
C GLY A 295 -2.35 32.83 6.02
N SER A 296 -1.33 32.58 6.84
CA SER A 296 0.04 33.06 6.59
C SER A 296 0.71 32.47 5.35
N ARG A 297 0.18 31.33 4.88
CA ARG A 297 0.67 30.60 3.69
C ARG A 297 -0.25 30.71 2.47
N ASN A 298 -1.31 31.51 2.56
CA ASN A 298 -2.36 31.63 1.55
C ASN A 298 -3.00 30.28 1.15
N LEU A 299 -3.16 29.37 2.13
CA LEU A 299 -3.78 28.08 1.92
C LEU A 299 -5.29 28.16 2.21
N GLU A 300 -6.10 27.88 1.21
CA GLU A 300 -7.57 27.86 1.32
C GLU A 300 -8.06 26.49 1.88
N VAL A 301 -7.71 26.18 3.12
CA VAL A 301 -8.04 24.92 3.78
C VAL A 301 -9.08 25.18 4.88
N ARG A 302 -10.20 24.47 4.86
CA ARG A 302 -11.23 24.57 5.89
C ARG A 302 -10.75 23.96 7.19
N VAL A 303 -10.90 24.66 8.31
CA VAL A 303 -10.60 24.14 9.66
C VAL A 303 -11.90 23.89 10.41
N LYS A 304 -12.11 22.64 10.84
CA LYS A 304 -13.27 22.15 11.61
C LYS A 304 -12.84 21.46 12.89
N LYS A 305 -13.74 21.22 13.82
CA LYS A 305 -13.55 20.35 15.01
C LYS A 305 -14.28 19.05 14.80
N SER A 306 -13.79 17.98 15.42
CA SER A 306 -14.51 16.71 15.50
C SER A 306 -15.86 16.91 16.22
N GLU A 307 -16.88 16.22 15.73
CA GLU A 307 -18.23 16.22 16.30
C GLU A 307 -18.45 15.08 17.31
N ILE A 308 -17.44 14.23 17.52
CA ILE A 308 -17.50 13.14 18.49
C ILE A 308 -17.60 13.70 19.92
N PRO A 309 -18.66 13.39 20.68
CA PRO A 309 -18.90 13.99 21.98
C PRO A 309 -18.11 13.30 23.11
N LEU A 310 -16.78 13.36 23.05
CA LEU A 310 -15.94 12.88 24.14
C LEU A 310 -15.88 13.92 25.27
N ARG A 311 -16.02 13.48 26.50
CA ARG A 311 -15.99 14.36 27.68
C ARG A 311 -14.70 14.29 28.47
N TYR A 312 -13.77 13.34 28.21
CA TYR A 312 -12.52 13.14 28.96
C TYR A 312 -11.39 12.57 28.12
#